data_cd3b5881c98607995627aceb65a131d4
#
_entry.id   cd3b5881c98607995627aceb65a131d4
#
_cell.length_a   1.000
_cell.length_b   1.000
_cell.length_c   1.000
_cell.angle_alpha   90.00
_cell.angle_beta   90.00
_cell.angle_gamma   90.00
#
_symmetry.space_group_name_H-M   'P 1'
#
loop_
_entity.id
_entity.type
_entity.pdbx_description
1 polymer ?
#
loop_
_entity_poly.entity_id
_entity_poly.type
_entity_poly.pdbx_seq_one_letter_code
_entity_poly.pdbx_strand_id
1 'polypeptide(L)'
;GSVMSAGGSAPFERATSSDWADMIDNFQKYAMESRLGIPIIYGLDAVHGNSNVYGTTIFPHNVNLGATRDPDLAHRIGAATALEVRASGAHYDFAPCVAVNVLFEQC
;
A
#
# COMPACT_ATOMS: atom_id res chain seq x y z
N GLY A 1 9.20 16.57 1.30
CA GLY A 1 9.35 15.57 2.32
C GLY A 1 8.45 14.37 2.08
N SER A 2 8.55 13.37 2.94
CA SER A 2 7.73 12.16 2.86
C SER A 2 7.29 11.72 4.26
N VAL A 3 6.15 11.05 4.31
CA VAL A 3 5.65 10.35 5.50
C VAL A 3 5.44 8.90 5.10
N MET A 4 5.71 7.99 6.01
CA MET A 4 5.52 6.56 5.82
C MET A 4 4.70 5.98 6.96
N SER A 5 3.73 5.15 6.63
CA SER A 5 2.96 4.41 7.61
C SER A 5 3.86 3.34 8.26
N ALA A 6 3.92 3.31 9.58
CA ALA A 6 4.50 2.17 10.28
C ALA A 6 3.55 0.98 10.12
N GLY A 7 4.06 -0.18 9.69
CA GLY A 7 3.24 -1.36 9.43
C GLY A 7 2.23 -1.64 10.56
N GLY A 8 0.97 -1.82 10.18
CA GLY A 8 -0.13 -2.05 11.11
C GLY A 8 -0.71 -0.82 11.82
N SER A 9 -0.20 0.37 11.56
CA SER A 9 -0.81 1.62 12.07
C SER A 9 -1.99 2.02 11.19
N ALA A 10 -3.04 2.54 11.82
CA ALA A 10 -4.22 3.09 11.14
C ALA A 10 -4.66 4.39 11.83
N PRO A 11 -5.43 5.27 11.18
CA PRO A 11 -5.99 6.46 11.82
C PRO A 11 -6.80 6.14 13.07
N PHE A 12 -7.57 5.06 13.01
CA PHE A 12 -8.33 4.46 14.10
C PHE A 12 -8.75 3.03 13.71
N GLU A 13 -9.33 2.28 14.65
CA GLU A 13 -9.77 0.92 14.41
C GLU A 13 -10.84 0.87 13.30
N ARG A 14 -10.66 -0.02 12.32
CA ARG A 14 -11.52 -0.18 11.14
C ARG A 14 -11.63 1.06 10.24
N ALA A 15 -10.58 1.86 10.15
CA ALA A 15 -10.53 2.98 9.22
C ALA A 15 -10.66 2.49 7.76
N THR A 16 -11.62 3.07 7.04
CA THR A 16 -11.89 2.79 5.63
C THR A 16 -10.95 3.57 4.70
N SER A 17 -11.00 3.31 3.40
CA SER A 17 -10.22 4.07 2.41
C SER A 17 -10.49 5.57 2.49
N SER A 18 -11.75 5.98 2.74
CA SER A 18 -12.11 7.40 2.90
C SER A 18 -11.44 8.02 4.13
N ASP A 19 -11.44 7.30 5.26
CA ASP A 19 -10.81 7.80 6.49
C ASP A 19 -9.30 7.97 6.33
N TRP A 20 -8.67 7.06 5.60
CA TRP A 20 -7.25 7.16 5.24
C TRP A 20 -6.98 8.34 4.32
N ALA A 21 -7.81 8.55 3.29
CA ALA A 21 -7.69 9.67 2.39
C ALA A 21 -7.82 11.00 3.14
N ASP A 22 -8.81 11.13 4.02
CA ASP A 22 -9.01 12.32 4.85
C ASP A 22 -7.79 12.62 5.75
N MET A 23 -7.19 11.59 6.34
CA MET A 23 -5.95 11.73 7.12
C MET A 23 -4.79 12.23 6.25
N ILE A 24 -4.60 11.63 5.08
CA ILE A 24 -3.51 11.99 4.16
C ILE A 24 -3.72 13.39 3.61
N ASP A 25 -4.95 13.77 3.28
CA ASP A 25 -5.30 15.12 2.83
C ASP A 25 -5.00 16.17 3.92
N ASN A 26 -5.25 15.84 5.18
CA ASN A 26 -4.85 16.72 6.29
C ASN A 26 -3.33 16.91 6.34
N PHE A 27 -2.53 15.86 6.17
CA PHE A 27 -1.07 15.99 6.08
C PHE A 27 -0.65 16.86 4.89
N GLN A 28 -1.29 16.69 3.73
CA GLN A 28 -1.03 17.53 2.56
C GLN A 28 -1.36 18.98 2.82
N LYS A 29 -2.50 19.25 3.47
CA LYS A 29 -2.89 20.61 3.85
C LYS A 29 -1.82 21.29 4.71
N TYR A 30 -1.36 20.64 5.77
CA TYR A 30 -0.29 21.22 6.60
C TYR A 30 1.04 21.37 5.84
N ALA A 31 1.36 20.45 4.94
CA ALA A 31 2.53 20.59 4.08
C ALA A 31 2.44 21.82 3.19
N MET A 32 1.27 22.07 2.60
CA MET A 32 1.02 23.24 1.74
C MET A 32 0.99 24.55 2.50
N GLU A 33 0.60 24.55 3.77
CA GLU A 33 0.65 25.72 4.67
C GLU A 33 2.07 26.05 5.14
N SER A 34 3.03 25.17 4.91
CA SER A 34 4.44 25.43 5.24
C SER A 34 5.03 26.54 4.37
N ARG A 35 6.15 27.12 4.83
CA ARG A 35 6.81 28.26 4.14
C ARG A 35 7.08 28.02 2.65
N LEU A 36 7.36 26.78 2.25
CA LEU A 36 7.68 26.44 0.86
C LEU A 36 6.46 25.89 0.09
N GLY A 37 5.40 25.50 0.75
CA GLY A 37 4.21 24.93 0.12
C GLY A 37 4.46 23.69 -0.72
N ILE A 38 5.42 22.85 -0.33
CA ILE A 38 5.78 21.65 -1.07
C ILE A 38 4.98 20.47 -0.53
N PRO A 39 4.18 19.78 -1.39
CA PRO A 39 3.46 18.60 -0.96
C PRO A 39 4.40 17.48 -0.51
N ILE A 40 3.87 16.58 0.31
CA ILE A 40 4.59 15.39 0.76
C ILE A 40 4.19 14.15 -0.05
N ILE A 41 5.06 13.15 -0.06
CA ILE A 41 4.73 11.81 -0.54
C ILE A 41 4.35 10.96 0.67
N TYR A 42 3.20 10.31 0.64
CA TYR A 42 2.78 9.36 1.66
C TYR A 42 2.94 7.93 1.13
N GLY A 43 3.70 7.11 1.86
CA GLY A 43 3.98 5.72 1.52
C GLY A 43 3.40 4.75 2.54
N LEU A 44 3.10 3.54 2.09
CA LEU A 44 2.65 2.43 2.92
C LEU A 44 3.16 1.08 2.39
N ASP A 45 2.89 0.02 3.12
CA ASP A 45 3.19 -1.36 2.74
C ASP A 45 1.90 -2.12 2.43
N ALA A 46 1.60 -2.32 1.16
CA ALA A 46 0.47 -3.12 0.68
C ALA A 46 0.98 -4.41 0.02
N VAL A 47 1.66 -5.24 0.79
CA VAL A 47 2.47 -6.37 0.29
C VAL A 47 1.64 -7.48 -0.35
N HIS A 48 0.41 -7.70 0.11
CA HIS A 48 -0.53 -8.70 -0.40
C HIS A 48 -1.98 -8.19 -0.37
N GLY A 49 -2.22 -7.07 -0.99
CA GLY A 49 -3.39 -6.21 -0.83
C GLY A 49 -3.12 -5.11 0.18
N ASN A 50 -4.00 -4.11 0.25
CA ASN A 50 -3.82 -3.00 1.18
C ASN A 50 -4.33 -3.34 2.59
N SER A 51 -3.63 -4.24 3.27
CA SER A 51 -3.99 -4.76 4.60
C SER A 51 -4.07 -3.70 5.71
N ASN A 52 -3.63 -2.47 5.43
CA ASN A 52 -3.70 -1.36 6.39
C ASN A 52 -5.11 -0.75 6.46
N VAL A 53 -5.94 -0.96 5.44
CA VAL A 53 -7.23 -0.32 5.28
C VAL A 53 -8.36 -1.32 5.49
N TYR A 54 -9.33 -0.99 6.33
CA TYR A 54 -10.48 -1.85 6.58
C TYR A 54 -11.39 -1.93 5.35
N GLY A 55 -11.77 -3.16 4.98
CA GLY A 55 -12.69 -3.43 3.88
C GLY A 55 -12.01 -3.64 2.52
N THR A 56 -10.69 -3.54 2.45
CA THR A 56 -9.93 -3.88 1.23
C THR A 56 -9.73 -5.39 1.08
N THR A 57 -9.34 -5.80 -0.12
CA THR A 57 -9.07 -7.20 -0.44
C THR A 57 -7.69 -7.60 0.09
N ILE A 58 -7.65 -8.65 0.90
CA ILE A 58 -6.40 -9.27 1.34
C ILE A 58 -6.12 -10.48 0.46
N PHE A 59 -5.03 -10.42 -0.28
CA PHE A 59 -4.57 -11.52 -1.13
C PHE A 59 -3.64 -12.47 -0.35
N PRO A 60 -3.46 -13.71 -0.83
CA PRO A 60 -2.43 -14.59 -0.30
C PRO A 60 -1.04 -13.94 -0.38
N HIS A 61 -0.16 -14.30 0.55
CA HIS A 61 1.23 -13.84 0.53
C HIS A 61 1.94 -14.21 -0.78
N ASN A 62 2.92 -13.40 -1.16
CA ASN A 62 3.61 -13.51 -2.46
C ASN A 62 4.28 -14.87 -2.70
N VAL A 63 4.66 -15.59 -1.64
CA VAL A 63 5.13 -16.99 -1.74
C VAL A 63 4.06 -17.89 -2.39
N ASN A 64 2.81 -17.77 -1.95
CA ASN A 64 1.70 -18.54 -2.50
C ASN A 64 1.37 -18.10 -3.94
N LEU A 65 1.44 -16.79 -4.20
CA LEU A 65 1.25 -16.26 -5.54
C LEU A 65 2.34 -16.78 -6.50
N GLY A 66 3.61 -16.78 -6.08
CA GLY A 66 4.71 -17.31 -6.85
C GLY A 66 4.57 -18.81 -7.13
N ALA A 67 4.02 -19.58 -6.19
CA ALA A 67 3.75 -21.01 -6.36
C ALA A 67 2.71 -21.31 -7.47
N THR A 68 1.85 -20.36 -7.81
CA THR A 68 0.89 -20.51 -8.92
C THR A 68 1.56 -20.54 -10.29
N ARG A 69 2.73 -19.92 -10.41
CA ARG A 69 3.46 -19.70 -11.67
C ARG A 69 2.61 -19.00 -12.75
N ASP A 70 1.64 -18.21 -12.33
CA ASP A 70 0.71 -17.47 -13.18
C ASP A 70 1.02 -15.97 -13.14
N PRO A 71 1.77 -15.45 -14.13
CA PRO A 71 2.12 -14.03 -14.19
C PRO A 71 0.90 -13.13 -14.45
N ASP A 72 -0.13 -13.63 -15.15
CA ASP A 72 -1.35 -12.85 -15.39
C ASP A 72 -2.15 -12.67 -14.12
N LEU A 73 -2.18 -13.69 -13.24
CA LEU A 73 -2.78 -13.58 -11.92
C LEU A 73 -2.01 -12.54 -11.07
N ALA A 74 -0.67 -12.61 -11.09
CA ALA A 74 0.17 -11.66 -10.36
C ALA A 74 -0.08 -10.21 -10.82
N HIS A 75 -0.16 -9.98 -12.13
CA HIS A 75 -0.49 -8.68 -12.71
C HIS A 75 -1.86 -8.17 -12.25
N ARG A 76 -2.90 -9.01 -12.26
CA ARG A 76 -4.25 -8.63 -11.84
C ARG A 76 -4.30 -8.30 -10.33
N ILE A 77 -3.61 -9.05 -9.50
CA ILE A 77 -3.50 -8.77 -8.07
C ILE A 77 -2.79 -7.44 -7.84
N GLY A 78 -1.68 -7.19 -8.54
CA GLY A 78 -0.96 -5.92 -8.46
C GLY A 78 -1.83 -4.72 -8.86
N ALA A 79 -2.60 -4.85 -9.95
CA ALA A 79 -3.52 -3.81 -10.40
C ALA A 79 -4.63 -3.53 -9.37
N ALA A 80 -5.22 -4.58 -8.80
CA ALA A 80 -6.25 -4.44 -7.76
C ALA A 80 -5.68 -3.77 -6.50
N THR A 81 -4.51 -4.21 -6.03
CA THR A 81 -3.82 -3.60 -4.89
C THR A 81 -3.52 -2.13 -5.14
N ALA A 82 -3.01 -1.77 -6.33
CA ALA A 82 -2.71 -0.40 -6.68
C ALA A 82 -3.95 0.52 -6.68
N LEU A 83 -5.10 0.02 -7.12
CA LEU A 83 -6.36 0.76 -7.06
C LEU A 83 -6.78 1.04 -5.62
N GLU A 84 -6.70 0.05 -4.74
CA GLU A 84 -7.03 0.19 -3.32
C GLU A 84 -6.05 1.12 -2.58
N VAL A 85 -4.76 1.06 -2.91
CA VAL A 85 -3.74 1.98 -2.41
C VAL A 85 -4.06 3.42 -2.83
N ARG A 86 -4.36 3.65 -4.10
CA ARG A 86 -4.74 4.99 -4.60
C ARG A 86 -6.03 5.49 -3.98
N ALA A 87 -7.02 4.62 -3.78
CA ALA A 87 -8.27 4.98 -3.13
C ALA A 87 -8.11 5.44 -1.68
N SER A 88 -7.07 4.98 -0.98
CA SER A 88 -6.72 5.42 0.37
C SER A 88 -5.93 6.74 0.41
N GLY A 89 -5.65 7.37 -0.74
CA GLY A 89 -4.88 8.61 -0.82
C GLY A 89 -3.36 8.43 -0.83
N ALA A 90 -2.86 7.20 -0.66
CA ALA A 90 -1.42 6.95 -0.67
C ALA A 90 -0.81 7.13 -2.07
N HIS A 91 0.44 7.58 -2.11
CA HIS A 91 1.16 7.92 -3.34
C HIS A 91 2.19 6.86 -3.73
N TYR A 92 2.68 6.11 -2.75
CA TYR A 92 3.80 5.19 -2.90
C TYR A 92 3.54 3.92 -2.08
N ASP A 93 3.93 2.78 -2.64
CA ASP A 93 3.84 1.47 -2.02
C ASP A 93 5.21 0.77 -2.04
N PHE A 94 5.62 0.16 -0.93
CA PHE A 94 6.83 -0.65 -0.80
C PHE A 94 6.62 -2.11 -1.23
N ALA A 95 5.72 -2.33 -2.16
CA ALA A 95 5.37 -3.65 -2.69
C ALA A 95 5.42 -3.65 -4.23
N PRO A 96 5.44 -4.82 -4.86
CA PRO A 96 5.44 -6.17 -4.27
C PRO A 96 6.82 -6.64 -3.80
N CYS A 97 6.86 -7.64 -2.90
CA CYS A 97 8.08 -8.38 -2.59
C CYS A 97 8.40 -9.34 -3.75
N VAL A 98 9.44 -9.03 -4.51
CA VAL A 98 9.85 -9.81 -5.70
C VAL A 98 10.85 -10.94 -5.38
N ALA A 99 11.28 -11.06 -4.14
CA ALA A 99 12.26 -12.05 -3.68
C ALA A 99 11.75 -13.51 -3.68
N VAL A 100 10.48 -13.72 -3.95
CA VAL A 100 9.80 -15.03 -3.93
C VAL A 100 10.47 -16.04 -4.85
N ASN A 101 10.98 -15.62 -5.99
CA ASN A 101 11.60 -16.53 -6.96
C ASN A 101 12.96 -17.06 -6.49
N VAL A 102 13.67 -16.30 -5.68
CA VAL A 102 15.01 -16.68 -5.16
C VAL A 102 14.88 -17.75 -4.07
N LEU A 103 13.80 -17.74 -3.30
CA LEU A 103 13.56 -18.71 -2.24
C LEU A 103 13.22 -20.11 -2.77
N PHE A 104 12.65 -20.21 -3.97
CA PHE A 104 12.32 -21.49 -4.59
C PHE A 104 13.52 -22.16 -5.29
N GLU A 105 14.54 -21.41 -5.65
CA GLU A 105 15.77 -21.96 -6.22
C GLU A 105 16.77 -22.46 -5.15
N GLN A 106 16.55 -22.11 -3.89
CA GLN A 106 17.40 -22.48 -2.76
C GLN A 106 16.82 -23.61 -1.88
N CYS A 107 15.62 -24.09 -2.20
CA CYS A 107 15.01 -25.30 -1.64
C CYS A 107 14.93 -26.38 -2.70
#